data_1fc37ca675514ce52e5be123c71c52c5
#
_entry.id   1fc37ca675514ce52e5be123c71c52c5
#
_cell.length_a   1.000
_cell.length_b   1.000
_cell.length_c   1.000
_cell.angle_alpha   90.00
_cell.angle_beta   90.00
_cell.angle_gamma   90.00
#
_symmetry.space_group_name_H-M   'P 1'
#
loop_
_entity.id
_entity.type
_entity.pdbx_description
1 polymer ?
#
loop_
_entity_poly.entity_id
_entity_poly.type
_entity_poly.pdbx_seq_one_letter_code
_entity_poly.pdbx_strand_id
1 'polypeptide(L)'
;VMTLLLVLLGWMSTTGYAQKPTFAFKDGKFKVVQFTDLHWTPRSPGCAETEATIRAVLKTEQPALAVLSGDVVTDDPAREGWEAVVNLFNELKMPFVVTMGNHDAEYLAKDDIYDFLMQSPYYVGEKGPKDIKGCGNCVLPVQDADGKAEAVLYFLDSNDYQPEKLYGAYDWIHFDQIAWYRDQSARFTQANGGQPLPALAFFHIPLQEYGEIVGDNKTYGTKNEGIAASRLNSGMFTSFIEMQDVMGAFVGHDHDNDYLGINKGILLAFGRVTGKDAYGDLKRGARIIELYEGQRKFNT
;
A
#
# COMPACT_ATOMS: atom_id res chain seq x y z
N VAL A 1 55.54 -13.96 -42.45
CA VAL A 1 54.08 -14.05 -42.38
C VAL A 1 53.66 -13.57 -40.95
N MET A 2 53.14 -12.37 -40.92
CA MET A 2 52.75 -11.70 -39.68
C MET A 2 51.23 -11.75 -39.57
N THR A 3 50.70 -12.52 -38.63
CA THR A 3 49.26 -12.69 -38.41
C THR A 3 48.73 -11.62 -37.49
N LEU A 4 47.88 -10.74 -38.01
CA LEU A 4 47.26 -9.66 -37.29
C LEU A 4 46.05 -10.21 -36.50
N LEU A 5 46.10 -10.19 -35.18
CA LEU A 5 44.98 -10.59 -34.32
C LEU A 5 44.07 -9.35 -34.06
N LEU A 6 42.91 -9.31 -34.70
CA LEU A 6 41.86 -8.31 -34.44
C LEU A 6 41.10 -8.69 -33.16
N VAL A 7 41.34 -7.93 -32.10
CA VAL A 7 40.53 -8.02 -30.87
C VAL A 7 39.28 -7.17 -31.07
N LEU A 8 38.13 -7.81 -31.27
CA LEU A 8 36.80 -7.18 -31.23
C LEU A 8 36.40 -6.93 -29.77
N LEU A 9 36.57 -5.71 -29.31
CA LEU A 9 35.95 -5.24 -28.05
C LEU A 9 34.46 -5.06 -28.27
N GLY A 10 33.67 -6.07 -27.89
CA GLY A 10 32.22 -5.97 -27.81
C GLY A 10 31.83 -5.03 -26.64
N TRP A 11 31.23 -3.90 -26.97
CA TRP A 11 30.54 -3.08 -25.98
C TRP A 11 29.29 -3.83 -25.53
N MET A 12 29.34 -4.46 -24.36
CA MET A 12 28.15 -4.89 -23.65
C MET A 12 27.51 -3.65 -23.03
N SER A 13 26.46 -3.15 -23.67
CA SER A 13 25.53 -2.19 -23.08
C SER A 13 24.80 -2.92 -21.95
N THR A 14 25.28 -2.81 -20.74
CA THR A 14 24.48 -3.15 -19.56
C THR A 14 23.39 -2.09 -19.47
N THR A 15 22.17 -2.43 -19.88
CA THR A 15 20.98 -1.70 -19.47
C THR A 15 20.88 -1.87 -17.96
N GLY A 16 21.47 -0.91 -17.23
CA GLY A 16 21.34 -0.87 -15.78
C GLY A 16 19.90 -0.56 -15.42
N TYR A 17 19.16 -1.60 -15.05
CA TYR A 17 17.95 -1.38 -14.26
C TYR A 17 18.40 -0.68 -12.98
N ALA A 18 17.87 0.53 -12.73
CA ALA A 18 18.11 1.21 -11.48
C ALA A 18 17.73 0.26 -10.35
N GLN A 19 18.65 -0.04 -9.45
CA GLN A 19 18.41 -0.93 -8.33
C GLN A 19 17.31 -0.28 -7.49
N LYS A 20 16.21 -1.01 -7.23
CA LYS A 20 15.13 -0.51 -6.38
C LYS A 20 15.70 -0.08 -5.03
N PRO A 21 15.22 1.05 -4.45
CA PRO A 21 15.72 1.50 -3.15
C PRO A 21 15.45 0.42 -2.10
N THR A 22 16.46 0.11 -1.30
CA THR A 22 16.31 -0.68 -0.08
C THR A 22 15.85 0.23 1.04
N PHE A 23 14.89 -0.24 1.84
CA PHE A 23 14.37 0.51 2.97
C PHE A 23 15.09 0.08 4.24
N ALA A 24 15.62 1.06 4.97
CA ALA A 24 16.28 0.82 6.24
C ALA A 24 15.78 1.81 7.30
N PHE A 25 15.86 1.38 8.55
CA PHE A 25 15.65 2.29 9.67
C PHE A 25 16.70 3.39 9.65
N LYS A 26 16.27 4.61 9.97
CA LYS A 26 17.15 5.76 10.13
C LYS A 26 16.91 6.34 11.52
N ASP A 27 17.98 6.50 12.28
CA ASP A 27 17.90 6.96 13.69
C ASP A 27 16.89 6.16 14.52
N GLY A 28 16.84 4.82 14.28
CA GLY A 28 15.95 3.89 14.96
C GLY A 28 14.48 3.95 14.54
N LYS A 29 14.15 4.63 13.43
CA LYS A 29 12.78 4.85 12.99
C LYS A 29 12.62 4.63 11.50
N PHE A 30 11.42 4.20 11.10
CA PHE A 30 10.97 4.17 9.71
C PHE A 30 9.58 4.79 9.61
N LYS A 31 9.48 5.91 8.92
CA LYS A 31 8.22 6.65 8.79
C LYS A 31 7.57 6.38 7.43
N VAL A 32 6.31 5.97 7.47
CA VAL A 32 5.42 5.77 6.33
C VAL A 32 4.32 6.82 6.36
N VAL A 33 3.95 7.36 5.22
CA VAL A 33 2.71 8.11 5.05
C VAL A 33 1.74 7.30 4.21
N GLN A 34 0.52 7.15 4.69
CA GLN A 34 -0.60 6.60 3.91
C GLN A 34 -1.45 7.75 3.39
N PHE A 35 -1.51 7.86 2.08
CA PHE A 35 -2.53 8.58 1.35
C PHE A 35 -3.56 7.59 0.85
N THR A 36 -4.84 7.91 0.90
CA THR A 36 -5.91 7.04 0.44
C THR A 36 -7.02 7.85 -0.21
N ASP A 37 -7.76 7.23 -1.08
CA ASP A 37 -8.94 7.85 -1.68
C ASP A 37 -8.61 9.22 -2.27
N LEU A 38 -7.61 9.25 -3.17
CA LEU A 38 -7.21 10.48 -3.85
C LEU A 38 -8.32 10.97 -4.78
N HIS A 39 -9.10 10.03 -5.33
CA HIS A 39 -10.14 10.32 -6.32
C HIS A 39 -9.67 11.35 -7.34
N TRP A 40 -8.47 11.10 -7.87
CA TRP A 40 -7.89 11.99 -8.86
C TRP A 40 -8.74 11.95 -10.11
N THR A 41 -9.53 13.01 -10.30
CA THR A 41 -10.40 13.20 -11.46
C THR A 41 -9.67 14.10 -12.44
N PRO A 42 -9.12 13.58 -13.55
CA PRO A 42 -8.32 14.36 -14.47
C PRO A 42 -9.04 15.63 -14.93
N ARG A 43 -8.31 16.74 -14.97
CA ARG A 43 -8.82 18.07 -15.34
C ARG A 43 -9.76 18.73 -14.32
N SER A 44 -10.07 18.08 -13.20
CA SER A 44 -10.78 18.71 -12.10
C SER A 44 -9.89 19.75 -11.39
N PRO A 45 -10.45 20.90 -10.96
CA PRO A 45 -9.72 21.83 -10.10
C PRO A 45 -9.35 21.23 -8.75
N GLY A 46 -10.04 20.19 -8.29
CA GLY A 46 -9.74 19.44 -7.06
C GLY A 46 -8.37 18.75 -7.08
N CYS A 47 -7.84 18.43 -8.27
CA CYS A 47 -6.48 17.85 -8.39
C CYS A 47 -5.41 18.78 -7.80
N ALA A 48 -5.52 20.08 -8.01
CA ALA A 48 -4.56 21.06 -7.47
C ALA A 48 -4.59 21.11 -5.92
N GLU A 49 -5.78 20.99 -5.32
CA GLU A 49 -5.92 20.95 -3.86
C GLU A 49 -5.40 19.61 -3.29
N THR A 50 -5.64 18.51 -3.97
CA THR A 50 -5.10 17.18 -3.63
C THR A 50 -3.58 17.18 -3.69
N GLU A 51 -3.01 17.71 -4.77
CA GLU A 51 -1.56 17.86 -4.92
C GLU A 51 -0.96 18.74 -3.82
N ALA A 52 -1.59 19.88 -3.52
CA ALA A 52 -1.13 20.78 -2.45
C ALA A 52 -1.13 20.06 -1.08
N THR A 53 -2.15 19.24 -0.81
CA THR A 53 -2.22 18.42 0.41
C THR A 53 -1.08 17.43 0.48
N ILE A 54 -0.82 16.67 -0.59
CA ILE A 54 0.28 15.70 -0.67
C ILE A 54 1.62 16.40 -0.45
N ARG A 55 1.89 17.50 -1.17
CA ARG A 55 3.14 18.27 -1.04
C ARG A 55 3.34 18.80 0.38
N ALA A 56 2.29 19.33 1.01
CA ALA A 56 2.35 19.84 2.38
C ALA A 56 2.68 18.75 3.40
N VAL A 57 2.01 17.60 3.30
CA VAL A 57 2.26 16.44 4.17
C VAL A 57 3.68 15.92 3.99
N LEU A 58 4.13 15.67 2.77
CA LEU A 58 5.48 15.15 2.49
C LEU A 58 6.57 16.12 2.96
N LYS A 59 6.37 17.42 2.77
CA LYS A 59 7.30 18.45 3.24
C LYS A 59 7.41 18.50 4.77
N THR A 60 6.29 18.33 5.47
CA THR A 60 6.24 18.43 6.94
C THR A 60 6.75 17.16 7.59
N GLU A 61 6.30 16.01 7.11
CA GLU A 61 6.53 14.71 7.75
C GLU A 61 7.82 14.02 7.31
N GLN A 62 8.31 14.32 6.11
CA GLN A 62 9.52 13.73 5.53
C GLN A 62 9.57 12.20 5.67
N PRO A 63 8.54 11.46 5.20
CA PRO A 63 8.50 10.01 5.32
C PRO A 63 9.54 9.34 4.42
N ALA A 64 9.89 8.10 4.73
CA ALA A 64 10.75 7.27 3.90
C ALA A 64 9.98 6.58 2.77
N LEU A 65 8.68 6.37 2.95
CA LEU A 65 7.79 5.69 1.99
C LEU A 65 6.40 6.34 2.01
N ALA A 66 5.83 6.55 0.83
CA ALA A 66 4.43 6.86 0.65
C ALA A 66 3.66 5.62 0.20
N VAL A 67 2.51 5.35 0.81
CA VAL A 67 1.56 4.30 0.43
C VAL A 67 0.31 4.97 -0.11
N LEU A 68 -0.05 4.67 -1.34
CA LEU A 68 -1.32 5.05 -1.94
C LEU A 68 -2.26 3.84 -1.81
N SER A 69 -3.17 3.89 -0.84
CA SER A 69 -3.97 2.71 -0.48
C SER A 69 -5.34 2.69 -1.15
N GLY A 70 -5.35 2.84 -2.47
CA GLY A 70 -6.50 2.63 -3.34
C GLY A 70 -7.32 3.88 -3.63
N ASP A 71 -8.17 3.74 -4.63
CA ASP A 71 -9.00 4.79 -5.23
C ASP A 71 -8.17 6.03 -5.57
N VAL A 72 -7.07 5.77 -6.29
CA VAL A 72 -6.08 6.79 -6.66
C VAL A 72 -6.58 7.61 -7.85
N VAL A 73 -6.95 6.95 -8.95
CA VAL A 73 -7.49 7.60 -10.15
C VAL A 73 -8.82 6.97 -10.49
N THR A 74 -9.89 7.73 -10.40
CA THR A 74 -11.26 7.20 -10.40
C THR A 74 -12.13 7.74 -11.52
N ASP A 75 -11.53 8.40 -12.52
CA ASP A 75 -12.29 8.96 -13.66
C ASP A 75 -11.45 8.96 -14.95
N ASP A 76 -12.12 9.09 -16.09
CA ASP A 76 -11.51 9.17 -17.41
C ASP A 76 -11.06 10.63 -17.74
N PRO A 77 -9.94 10.79 -18.44
CA PRO A 77 -9.03 9.81 -19.00
C PRO A 77 -8.03 9.27 -17.96
N ALA A 78 -8.25 8.06 -17.49
CA ALA A 78 -7.49 7.46 -16.37
C ALA A 78 -5.98 7.45 -16.60
N ARG A 79 -5.52 7.26 -17.85
CA ARG A 79 -4.10 7.31 -18.19
C ARG A 79 -3.47 8.64 -17.85
N GLU A 80 -4.12 9.78 -18.19
CA GLU A 80 -3.63 11.12 -17.83
C GLU A 80 -3.59 11.31 -16.31
N GLY A 81 -4.58 10.76 -15.59
CA GLY A 81 -4.62 10.80 -14.13
C GLY A 81 -3.43 10.08 -13.50
N TRP A 82 -3.17 8.84 -13.93
CA TRP A 82 -2.02 8.09 -13.47
C TRP A 82 -0.68 8.74 -13.81
N GLU A 83 -0.57 9.32 -15.02
CA GLU A 83 0.62 10.10 -15.41
C GLU A 83 0.84 11.31 -14.49
N ALA A 84 -0.21 12.03 -14.14
CA ALA A 84 -0.13 13.19 -13.23
C ALA A 84 0.32 12.77 -11.82
N VAL A 85 -0.29 11.71 -11.26
CA VAL A 85 0.05 11.21 -9.93
C VAL A 85 1.50 10.68 -9.90
N VAL A 86 1.89 9.85 -10.86
CA VAL A 86 3.27 9.31 -10.93
C VAL A 86 4.30 10.42 -11.10
N ASN A 87 4.01 11.42 -11.94
CA ASN A 87 4.90 12.56 -12.16
C ASN A 87 5.08 13.39 -10.89
N LEU A 88 4.01 13.56 -10.09
CA LEU A 88 4.10 14.23 -8.79
C LEU A 88 5.10 13.54 -7.85
N PHE A 89 5.01 12.21 -7.68
CA PHE A 89 5.94 11.46 -6.83
C PHE A 89 7.35 11.40 -7.42
N ASN A 90 7.49 11.35 -8.75
CA ASN A 90 8.79 11.43 -9.44
C ASN A 90 9.47 12.79 -9.22
N GLU A 91 8.74 13.90 -9.36
CA GLU A 91 9.23 15.25 -9.11
C GLU A 91 9.70 15.41 -7.66
N LEU A 92 8.91 14.91 -6.71
CA LEU A 92 9.22 14.94 -5.29
C LEU A 92 10.32 13.94 -4.89
N LYS A 93 10.76 13.07 -5.81
CA LYS A 93 11.70 11.97 -5.56
C LYS A 93 11.27 11.11 -4.37
N MET A 94 9.95 10.91 -4.24
CA MET A 94 9.36 10.20 -3.12
C MET A 94 9.12 8.73 -3.50
N PRO A 95 9.79 7.77 -2.84
CA PRO A 95 9.45 6.36 -3.01
C PRO A 95 7.99 6.11 -2.66
N PHE A 96 7.28 5.40 -3.54
CA PHE A 96 5.86 5.13 -3.31
C PHE A 96 5.46 3.72 -3.76
N VAL A 97 4.40 3.22 -3.16
CA VAL A 97 3.74 1.95 -3.48
C VAL A 97 2.24 2.19 -3.57
N VAL A 98 1.57 1.40 -4.39
CA VAL A 98 0.11 1.48 -4.61
C VAL A 98 -0.51 0.13 -4.28
N THR A 99 -1.59 0.11 -3.52
CA THR A 99 -2.59 -0.96 -3.55
C THR A 99 -3.82 -0.44 -4.28
N MET A 100 -4.48 -1.29 -5.09
CA MET A 100 -5.65 -0.87 -5.84
C MET A 100 -6.89 -0.79 -4.97
N GLY A 101 -7.74 0.21 -5.25
CA GLY A 101 -9.10 0.29 -4.77
C GLY A 101 -10.10 -0.22 -5.81
N ASN A 102 -11.38 -0.14 -5.49
CA ASN A 102 -12.44 -0.65 -6.36
C ASN A 102 -12.71 0.25 -7.58
N HIS A 103 -12.34 1.52 -7.52
CA HIS A 103 -12.50 2.47 -8.63
C HIS A 103 -11.31 2.52 -9.59
N ASP A 104 -10.11 2.11 -9.17
CA ASP A 104 -8.88 2.28 -9.97
C ASP A 104 -8.92 1.56 -11.33
N ALA A 105 -9.68 0.47 -11.43
CA ALA A 105 -9.77 -0.33 -12.64
C ALA A 105 -11.03 -0.09 -13.49
N GLU A 106 -11.79 0.95 -13.22
CA GLU A 106 -13.02 1.25 -13.97
C GLU A 106 -12.74 1.70 -15.41
N TYR A 107 -11.63 2.41 -15.64
CA TYR A 107 -11.30 2.98 -16.95
C TYR A 107 -9.98 2.46 -17.54
N LEU A 108 -9.13 1.82 -16.73
CA LEU A 108 -7.85 1.26 -17.18
C LEU A 108 -7.58 -0.04 -16.41
N ALA A 109 -7.22 -1.12 -17.12
CA ALA A 109 -6.98 -2.41 -16.49
C ALA A 109 -5.84 -2.35 -15.47
N LYS A 110 -5.97 -3.06 -14.33
CA LYS A 110 -4.93 -3.13 -13.27
C LYS A 110 -3.56 -3.48 -13.84
N ASP A 111 -3.51 -4.43 -14.76
CA ASP A 111 -2.28 -4.85 -15.42
C ASP A 111 -1.56 -3.71 -16.14
N ASP A 112 -2.31 -2.88 -16.89
CA ASP A 112 -1.76 -1.74 -17.62
C ASP A 112 -1.32 -0.63 -16.66
N ILE A 113 -2.06 -0.43 -15.57
CA ILE A 113 -1.69 0.53 -14.51
C ILE A 113 -0.35 0.12 -13.89
N TYR A 114 -0.19 -1.15 -13.49
CA TYR A 114 1.07 -1.61 -12.89
C TYR A 114 2.24 -1.59 -13.87
N ASP A 115 2.02 -1.95 -15.13
CA ASP A 115 3.05 -1.87 -16.18
C ASP A 115 3.53 -0.41 -16.37
N PHE A 116 2.64 0.55 -16.18
CA PHE A 116 2.97 1.97 -16.17
C PHE A 116 3.69 2.39 -14.89
N LEU A 117 3.18 2.04 -13.71
CA LEU A 117 3.78 2.35 -12.41
C LEU A 117 5.23 1.86 -12.32
N MET A 118 5.50 0.65 -12.82
CA MET A 118 6.83 0.03 -12.80
C MET A 118 7.88 0.76 -13.67
N GLN A 119 7.47 1.68 -14.54
CA GLN A 119 8.38 2.53 -15.30
C GLN A 119 8.93 3.70 -14.47
N SER A 120 8.28 4.03 -13.35
CA SER A 120 8.75 5.09 -12.46
C SER A 120 9.96 4.61 -11.63
N PRO A 121 11.05 5.40 -11.55
CA PRO A 121 12.21 5.07 -10.72
C PRO A 121 11.92 5.14 -9.22
N TYR A 122 10.80 5.75 -8.83
CA TYR A 122 10.39 5.89 -7.43
C TYR A 122 9.25 4.94 -7.04
N TYR A 123 8.69 4.20 -8.00
CA TYR A 123 7.74 3.15 -7.68
C TYR A 123 8.47 1.91 -7.15
N VAL A 124 8.17 1.53 -5.91
CA VAL A 124 8.88 0.45 -5.22
C VAL A 124 8.07 -0.83 -5.07
N GLY A 125 6.78 -0.79 -5.42
CA GLY A 125 5.93 -1.98 -5.43
C GLY A 125 6.24 -2.94 -6.59
N GLU A 126 5.43 -3.98 -6.68
CA GLU A 126 5.51 -5.01 -7.73
C GLU A 126 4.10 -5.31 -8.25
N LYS A 127 4.03 -5.88 -9.43
CA LYS A 127 2.76 -6.37 -10.01
C LYS A 127 2.20 -7.58 -9.23
N GLY A 128 3.08 -8.26 -8.51
CA GLY A 128 2.76 -9.44 -7.73
C GLY A 128 2.78 -10.74 -8.53
N PRO A 129 2.54 -11.87 -7.85
CA PRO A 129 2.45 -13.19 -8.50
C PRO A 129 1.26 -13.25 -9.46
N LYS A 130 1.45 -13.92 -10.60
CA LYS A 130 0.42 -14.05 -11.65
C LYS A 130 -0.58 -15.18 -11.41
N ASP A 131 -0.27 -16.06 -10.47
CA ASP A 131 -1.02 -17.27 -10.15
C ASP A 131 -1.93 -17.11 -8.92
N ILE A 132 -2.04 -15.89 -8.41
CA ILE A 132 -2.99 -15.53 -7.35
C ILE A 132 -3.92 -14.42 -7.80
N LYS A 133 -5.06 -14.31 -7.16
CA LYS A 133 -6.05 -13.25 -7.41
C LYS A 133 -5.48 -11.87 -7.09
N GLY A 134 -5.96 -10.85 -7.83
CA GLY A 134 -5.57 -9.46 -7.63
C GLY A 134 -4.24 -9.11 -8.29
N CYS A 135 -3.88 -7.83 -8.20
CA CYS A 135 -2.69 -7.26 -8.80
C CYS A 135 -2.00 -6.33 -7.80
N GLY A 136 -0.67 -6.40 -7.68
CA GLY A 136 0.07 -5.57 -6.74
C GLY A 136 0.27 -6.20 -5.36
N ASN A 137 -0.08 -7.48 -5.18
CA ASN A 137 0.27 -8.18 -3.95
C ASN A 137 1.80 -8.26 -3.83
N CYS A 138 2.38 -7.49 -2.92
CA CYS A 138 3.83 -7.44 -2.75
C CYS A 138 4.23 -7.23 -1.30
N VAL A 139 5.52 -7.41 -1.03
CA VAL A 139 6.09 -7.29 0.31
C VAL A 139 7.37 -6.48 0.26
N LEU A 140 7.53 -5.54 1.20
CA LEU A 140 8.73 -4.73 1.35
C LEU A 140 9.32 -4.95 2.75
N PRO A 141 10.54 -5.50 2.86
CA PRO A 141 11.27 -5.53 4.11
C PRO A 141 11.85 -4.15 4.44
N VAL A 142 11.82 -3.80 5.72
CA VAL A 142 12.58 -2.68 6.28
C VAL A 142 13.75 -3.26 7.07
N GLN A 143 14.97 -2.85 6.72
CA GLN A 143 16.20 -3.45 7.17
C GLN A 143 16.86 -2.61 8.28
N ASP A 144 17.73 -3.26 9.05
CA ASP A 144 18.72 -2.59 9.88
C ASP A 144 19.92 -2.09 9.04
N ALA A 145 20.93 -1.54 9.71
CA ALA A 145 22.15 -1.04 9.06
C ALA A 145 23.00 -2.14 8.40
N ASP A 146 22.83 -3.39 8.82
CA ASP A 146 23.56 -4.56 8.30
C ASP A 146 22.81 -5.22 7.13
N GLY A 147 21.63 -4.72 6.77
CA GLY A 147 20.81 -5.22 5.68
C GLY A 147 19.90 -6.40 6.07
N LYS A 148 19.78 -6.70 7.36
CA LYS A 148 18.85 -7.70 7.88
C LYS A 148 17.45 -7.11 8.01
N ALA A 149 16.42 -7.84 7.59
CA ALA A 149 15.03 -7.42 7.78
C ALA A 149 14.68 -7.38 9.27
N GLU A 150 14.16 -6.25 9.72
CA GLU A 150 13.70 -6.01 11.10
C GLU A 150 12.19 -5.69 11.17
N ALA A 151 11.58 -5.31 10.04
CA ALA A 151 10.13 -5.18 9.91
C ALA A 151 9.69 -5.52 8.48
N VAL A 152 8.40 -5.77 8.30
CA VAL A 152 7.82 -6.15 7.00
C VAL A 152 6.56 -5.33 6.71
N LEU A 153 6.42 -4.86 5.48
CA LEU A 153 5.22 -4.19 5.00
C LEU A 153 4.56 -5.05 3.92
N TYR A 154 3.34 -5.50 4.16
CA TYR A 154 2.52 -6.25 3.22
C TYR A 154 1.56 -5.33 2.50
N PHE A 155 1.50 -5.47 1.19
CA PHE A 155 0.56 -4.78 0.32
C PHE A 155 -0.31 -5.81 -0.37
N LEU A 156 -1.63 -5.69 -0.20
CA LEU A 156 -2.59 -6.67 -0.70
C LEU A 156 -3.62 -5.96 -1.59
N ASP A 157 -3.97 -6.56 -2.70
CA ASP A 157 -5.14 -6.15 -3.46
C ASP A 157 -6.39 -6.70 -2.76
N SER A 158 -7.21 -5.83 -2.21
CA SER A 158 -8.51 -6.23 -1.62
C SER A 158 -9.57 -6.53 -2.68
N ASN A 159 -9.18 -6.48 -3.93
CA ASN A 159 -10.00 -6.61 -5.12
C ASN A 159 -10.99 -5.44 -5.27
N ASP A 160 -12.05 -5.60 -6.06
CA ASP A 160 -12.96 -4.52 -6.39
C ASP A 160 -14.44 -4.95 -6.21
N TYR A 161 -15.28 -4.75 -7.20
CA TYR A 161 -16.67 -5.11 -7.10
C TYR A 161 -16.91 -6.60 -7.35
N GLN A 162 -17.90 -7.16 -6.64
CA GLN A 162 -18.38 -8.51 -6.88
C GLN A 162 -19.23 -8.52 -8.17
N PRO A 163 -18.85 -9.25 -9.22
CA PRO A 163 -19.51 -9.17 -10.54
C PRO A 163 -21.00 -9.53 -10.49
N GLU A 164 -21.35 -10.57 -9.76
CA GLU A 164 -22.74 -11.06 -9.69
C GLU A 164 -23.58 -10.39 -8.60
N LYS A 165 -22.95 -9.58 -7.73
CA LYS A 165 -23.57 -8.97 -6.54
C LYS A 165 -24.31 -9.95 -5.60
N LEU A 166 -24.15 -11.24 -5.82
CA LEU A 166 -24.79 -12.29 -5.04
C LEU A 166 -24.32 -12.30 -3.58
N TYR A 167 -23.03 -12.03 -3.41
CA TYR A 167 -22.37 -12.03 -2.09
C TYR A 167 -22.07 -10.61 -1.58
N GLY A 168 -22.76 -9.61 -2.09
CA GLY A 168 -22.57 -8.20 -1.72
C GLY A 168 -22.03 -7.35 -2.87
N ALA A 169 -21.67 -6.11 -2.57
CA ALA A 169 -21.14 -5.19 -3.56
C ALA A 169 -19.65 -5.45 -3.86
N TYR A 170 -18.89 -5.75 -2.82
CA TYR A 170 -17.44 -5.84 -2.88
C TYR A 170 -16.94 -7.28 -2.85
N ASP A 171 -15.86 -7.54 -3.58
CA ASP A 171 -15.08 -8.77 -3.54
C ASP A 171 -14.28 -8.83 -2.21
N TRP A 172 -13.44 -9.81 -2.02
CA TRP A 172 -12.68 -10.05 -0.79
C TRP A 172 -11.24 -10.46 -1.11
N ILE A 173 -10.36 -10.48 -0.13
CA ILE A 173 -9.03 -11.06 -0.25
C ILE A 173 -9.19 -12.58 -0.34
N HIS A 174 -8.82 -13.19 -1.46
CA HIS A 174 -9.06 -14.59 -1.78
C HIS A 174 -8.09 -15.54 -1.05
N PHE A 175 -8.44 -16.82 -0.98
CA PHE A 175 -7.65 -17.84 -0.27
C PHE A 175 -6.23 -18.01 -0.82
N ASP A 176 -6.03 -17.83 -2.11
CA ASP A 176 -4.71 -17.86 -2.75
C ASP A 176 -3.83 -16.67 -2.33
N GLN A 177 -4.41 -15.47 -2.20
CA GLN A 177 -3.74 -14.30 -1.66
C GLN A 177 -3.38 -14.50 -0.16
N ILE A 178 -4.30 -15.09 0.60
CA ILE A 178 -4.07 -15.43 2.01
C ILE A 178 -2.95 -16.47 2.14
N ALA A 179 -2.96 -17.51 1.30
CA ALA A 179 -1.91 -18.52 1.28
C ALA A 179 -0.55 -17.90 0.93
N TRP A 180 -0.51 -16.99 -0.05
CA TRP A 180 0.69 -16.25 -0.39
C TRP A 180 1.20 -15.40 0.78
N TYR A 181 0.34 -14.62 1.44
CA TYR A 181 0.71 -13.85 2.63
C TYR A 181 1.33 -14.75 3.71
N ARG A 182 0.67 -15.88 4.02
CA ARG A 182 1.14 -16.84 5.03
C ARG A 182 2.51 -17.43 4.67
N ASP A 183 2.73 -17.71 3.39
CA ASP A 183 4.04 -18.18 2.90
C ASP A 183 5.13 -17.09 3.06
N GLN A 184 4.85 -15.85 2.70
CA GLN A 184 5.79 -14.74 2.92
C GLN A 184 6.10 -14.56 4.40
N SER A 185 5.09 -14.52 5.26
CA SER A 185 5.24 -14.39 6.71
C SER A 185 6.09 -15.54 7.30
N ALA A 186 5.82 -16.78 6.88
CA ALA A 186 6.59 -17.95 7.31
C ALA A 186 8.07 -17.87 6.88
N ARG A 187 8.35 -17.38 5.66
CA ARG A 187 9.73 -17.19 5.18
C ARG A 187 10.48 -16.16 6.01
N PHE A 188 9.88 -15.00 6.31
CA PHE A 188 10.51 -14.00 7.18
C PHE A 188 10.70 -14.51 8.60
N THR A 189 9.73 -15.23 9.15
CA THR A 189 9.83 -15.88 10.46
C THR A 189 10.97 -16.87 10.50
N GLN A 190 11.09 -17.74 9.50
CA GLN A 190 12.19 -18.70 9.39
C GLN A 190 13.55 -18.01 9.28
N ALA A 191 13.66 -16.97 8.44
CA ALA A 191 14.89 -16.19 8.26
C ALA A 191 15.29 -15.46 9.55
N ASN A 192 14.31 -15.13 10.42
CA ASN A 192 14.53 -14.50 11.71
C ASN A 192 14.61 -15.52 12.89
N GLY A 193 15.10 -16.73 12.64
CA GLY A 193 15.32 -17.72 13.68
C GLY A 193 14.03 -18.26 14.33
N GLY A 194 12.92 -18.27 13.60
CA GLY A 194 11.63 -18.77 14.06
C GLY A 194 10.78 -17.75 14.82
N GLN A 195 11.22 -16.50 14.89
CA GLN A 195 10.47 -15.41 15.53
C GLN A 195 9.79 -14.53 14.46
N PRO A 196 8.46 -14.30 14.53
CA PRO A 196 7.77 -13.42 13.60
C PRO A 196 8.32 -11.98 13.66
N LEU A 197 8.63 -11.39 12.51
CA LEU A 197 9.03 -9.98 12.44
C LEU A 197 7.81 -9.07 12.64
N PRO A 198 7.99 -7.88 13.25
CA PRO A 198 6.95 -6.86 13.28
C PRO A 198 6.49 -6.52 11.87
N ALA A 199 5.19 -6.53 11.60
CA ALA A 199 4.68 -6.25 10.27
C ALA A 199 3.46 -5.32 10.29
N LEU A 200 3.26 -4.61 9.17
CA LEU A 200 2.07 -3.83 8.87
C LEU A 200 1.47 -4.29 7.55
N ALA A 201 0.15 -4.27 7.45
CA ALA A 201 -0.58 -4.61 6.22
C ALA A 201 -1.35 -3.40 5.68
N PHE A 202 -1.33 -3.24 4.35
CA PHE A 202 -2.01 -2.17 3.64
C PHE A 202 -2.88 -2.77 2.54
N PHE A 203 -4.14 -2.36 2.49
CA PHE A 203 -5.09 -2.71 1.45
C PHE A 203 -6.21 -1.67 1.43
N HIS A 204 -7.15 -1.74 0.49
CA HIS A 204 -8.14 -0.67 0.32
C HIS A 204 -9.45 -0.96 1.05
N ILE A 205 -10.17 -2.01 0.66
CA ILE A 205 -11.49 -2.34 1.21
C ILE A 205 -11.32 -2.98 2.60
N PRO A 206 -11.98 -2.44 3.65
CA PRO A 206 -11.83 -2.94 5.01
C PRO A 206 -12.30 -4.38 5.18
N LEU A 207 -11.71 -5.09 6.15
CA LEU A 207 -12.22 -6.37 6.64
C LEU A 207 -13.44 -6.15 7.55
N GLN A 208 -14.27 -7.16 7.70
CA GLN A 208 -15.46 -7.07 8.56
C GLN A 208 -15.12 -6.76 10.03
N GLU A 209 -13.94 -7.16 10.48
CA GLU A 209 -13.43 -6.94 11.83
C GLU A 209 -13.23 -5.46 12.20
N TYR A 210 -13.19 -4.55 11.22
CA TYR A 210 -13.25 -3.10 11.49
C TYR A 210 -14.57 -2.69 12.15
N GLY A 211 -15.63 -3.47 11.94
CA GLY A 211 -16.91 -3.29 12.66
C GLY A 211 -16.87 -3.68 14.13
N GLU A 212 -15.97 -4.57 14.51
CA GLU A 212 -15.89 -5.07 15.89
C GLU A 212 -15.19 -4.08 16.86
N ILE A 213 -14.46 -3.09 16.34
CA ILE A 213 -13.79 -2.08 17.16
C ILE A 213 -14.65 -0.84 17.42
N VAL A 214 -15.86 -0.79 16.86
CA VAL A 214 -16.77 0.36 17.01
C VAL A 214 -17.50 0.30 18.37
N GLY A 215 -17.50 1.43 19.07
CA GLY A 215 -18.20 1.56 20.36
C GLY A 215 -17.41 1.04 21.58
N ASP A 216 -16.18 0.60 21.38
CA ASP A 216 -15.25 0.32 22.47
C ASP A 216 -14.60 1.65 22.94
N ASN A 217 -14.34 1.77 24.24
CA ASN A 217 -13.61 2.91 24.84
C ASN A 217 -12.15 3.05 24.33
N LYS A 218 -11.71 2.17 23.46
CA LYS A 218 -10.37 2.16 22.84
C LYS A 218 -10.40 2.53 21.37
N THR A 219 -11.53 3.02 20.87
CA THR A 219 -11.67 3.55 19.51
C THR A 219 -11.34 5.03 19.51
N TYR A 220 -10.45 5.44 18.62
CA TYR A 220 -10.03 6.83 18.43
C TYR A 220 -10.28 7.29 17.01
N GLY A 221 -10.63 8.56 16.84
CA GLY A 221 -10.93 9.14 15.53
C GLY A 221 -12.41 9.27 15.26
N THR A 222 -12.77 9.48 14.01
CA THR A 222 -14.13 9.78 13.57
C THR A 222 -14.72 8.60 12.81
N LYS A 223 -15.96 8.26 13.11
CA LYS A 223 -16.78 7.30 12.38
C LYS A 223 -18.11 7.95 12.02
N ASN A 224 -18.23 8.41 10.80
CA ASN A 224 -19.42 9.11 10.31
C ASN A 224 -20.27 8.25 9.36
N GLU A 225 -19.72 7.15 8.86
CA GLU A 225 -20.43 6.28 7.92
C GLU A 225 -20.33 4.79 8.26
N GLY A 226 -21.10 3.97 7.55
CA GLY A 226 -21.04 2.51 7.64
C GLY A 226 -19.71 1.96 7.18
N ILE A 227 -19.44 0.69 7.51
CA ILE A 227 -18.24 -0.01 7.04
C ILE A 227 -18.61 -0.76 5.78
N ALA A 228 -18.02 -0.35 4.66
CA ALA A 228 -18.29 -0.91 3.35
C ALA A 228 -17.37 -2.12 3.05
N ALA A 229 -17.39 -3.11 3.92
CA ALA A 229 -16.63 -4.36 3.76
C ALA A 229 -17.33 -5.35 2.83
N SER A 230 -16.60 -6.34 2.32
CA SER A 230 -17.18 -7.52 1.72
C SER A 230 -18.16 -8.22 2.68
N ARG A 231 -19.20 -8.84 2.16
CA ARG A 231 -20.10 -9.67 2.98
C ARG A 231 -19.52 -11.03 3.32
N LEU A 232 -18.54 -11.51 2.53
CA LEU A 232 -17.84 -12.76 2.80
C LEU A 232 -16.56 -12.49 3.57
N ASN A 233 -16.39 -13.20 4.69
CA ASN A 233 -15.15 -13.20 5.45
C ASN A 233 -14.29 -14.38 4.99
N SER A 234 -13.17 -14.10 4.36
CA SER A 234 -12.25 -15.13 3.87
C SER A 234 -11.25 -15.63 4.91
N GLY A 235 -11.25 -15.03 6.12
CA GLY A 235 -10.32 -15.42 7.19
C GLY A 235 -8.95 -14.72 7.12
N MET A 236 -8.83 -13.60 6.41
CA MET A 236 -7.58 -12.84 6.36
C MET A 236 -7.15 -12.36 7.74
N PHE A 237 -8.08 -11.82 8.53
CA PHE A 237 -7.80 -11.41 9.91
C PHE A 237 -7.36 -12.57 10.80
N THR A 238 -7.99 -13.74 10.66
CA THR A 238 -7.57 -14.97 11.35
C THR A 238 -6.14 -15.36 10.98
N SER A 239 -5.77 -15.18 9.70
CA SER A 239 -4.39 -15.44 9.26
C SER A 239 -3.38 -14.48 9.89
N PHE A 240 -3.71 -13.19 10.07
CA PHE A 240 -2.87 -12.27 10.82
C PHE A 240 -2.66 -12.73 12.28
N ILE A 241 -3.74 -13.20 12.93
CA ILE A 241 -3.66 -13.72 14.31
C ILE A 241 -2.75 -14.96 14.39
N GLU A 242 -2.91 -15.92 13.47
CA GLU A 242 -2.15 -17.16 13.49
C GLU A 242 -0.66 -16.96 13.15
N MET A 243 -0.35 -16.07 12.20
CA MET A 243 1.04 -15.78 11.80
C MET A 243 1.77 -14.90 12.81
N GLN A 244 1.06 -14.14 13.64
CA GLN A 244 1.60 -13.35 14.74
C GLN A 244 2.60 -12.25 14.34
N ASP A 245 2.68 -11.89 13.07
CA ASP A 245 3.59 -10.86 12.56
C ASP A 245 2.92 -9.48 12.46
N VAL A 246 1.69 -9.40 11.93
CA VAL A 246 0.99 -8.14 11.71
C VAL A 246 0.58 -7.48 13.03
N MET A 247 1.05 -6.26 13.25
CA MET A 247 0.69 -5.41 14.39
C MET A 247 -0.45 -4.45 14.06
N GLY A 248 -0.58 -4.07 12.80
CA GLY A 248 -1.59 -3.12 12.33
C GLY A 248 -1.95 -3.33 10.87
N ALA A 249 -3.22 -3.11 10.56
CA ALA A 249 -3.76 -3.11 9.20
C ALA A 249 -4.39 -1.75 8.89
N PHE A 250 -4.08 -1.22 7.71
CA PHE A 250 -4.43 0.13 7.28
C PHE A 250 -5.22 0.07 5.98
N VAL A 251 -6.38 0.71 5.95
CA VAL A 251 -7.33 0.71 4.82
C VAL A 251 -7.74 2.11 4.42
N GLY A 252 -8.47 2.23 3.32
CA GLY A 252 -9.18 3.44 2.87
C GLY A 252 -10.66 3.17 2.72
N HIS A 253 -11.23 3.56 1.57
CA HIS A 253 -12.54 3.20 1.08
C HIS A 253 -13.72 3.97 1.68
N ASP A 254 -13.82 4.07 3.00
CA ASP A 254 -14.86 4.82 3.69
C ASP A 254 -14.34 6.24 3.99
N HIS A 255 -14.77 7.25 3.22
CA HIS A 255 -14.11 8.58 3.22
C HIS A 255 -14.42 9.42 4.47
N ASP A 256 -15.54 9.15 5.13
CA ASP A 256 -15.93 9.82 6.37
C ASP A 256 -15.59 9.02 7.63
N ASN A 257 -14.73 8.01 7.47
CA ASN A 257 -14.11 7.27 8.57
C ASN A 257 -12.60 7.53 8.62
N ASP A 258 -12.07 7.85 9.82
CA ASP A 258 -10.63 7.86 10.08
C ASP A 258 -10.28 7.22 11.42
N TYR A 259 -11.24 6.47 11.98
CA TYR A 259 -11.07 5.85 13.29
C TYR A 259 -10.09 4.68 13.26
N LEU A 260 -9.57 4.38 14.43
CA LEU A 260 -8.74 3.22 14.69
C LEU A 260 -9.12 2.59 16.03
N GLY A 261 -8.81 1.31 16.16
CA GLY A 261 -8.99 0.57 17.40
C GLY A 261 -8.23 -0.74 17.37
N ILE A 262 -8.18 -1.44 18.50
CA ILE A 262 -7.46 -2.70 18.62
C ILE A 262 -8.45 -3.86 18.67
N ASN A 263 -8.30 -4.82 17.77
CA ASN A 263 -9.01 -6.09 17.78
C ASN A 263 -7.98 -7.22 17.98
N LYS A 264 -8.15 -8.01 19.05
CA LYS A 264 -7.29 -9.17 19.37
C LYS A 264 -5.77 -8.89 19.28
N GLY A 265 -5.37 -7.68 19.68
CA GLY A 265 -3.96 -7.27 19.68
C GLY A 265 -3.45 -6.65 18.36
N ILE A 266 -4.26 -6.60 17.32
CA ILE A 266 -3.94 -5.96 16.04
C ILE A 266 -4.68 -4.60 15.97
N LEU A 267 -3.96 -3.53 15.65
CA LEU A 267 -4.56 -2.24 15.39
C LEU A 267 -5.19 -2.23 14.01
N LEU A 268 -6.48 -1.91 13.93
CA LEU A 268 -7.20 -1.70 12.66
C LEU A 268 -7.44 -0.20 12.51
N ALA A 269 -7.05 0.38 11.39
CA ALA A 269 -7.11 1.82 11.17
C ALA A 269 -7.58 2.17 9.77
N PHE A 270 -8.56 3.08 9.68
CA PHE A 270 -8.83 3.78 8.41
C PHE A 270 -7.77 4.85 8.17
N GLY A 271 -7.36 5.02 6.92
CA GLY A 271 -6.61 6.18 6.46
C GLY A 271 -7.46 7.45 6.55
N ARG A 272 -6.81 8.59 6.45
CA ARG A 272 -7.51 9.86 6.25
C ARG A 272 -7.67 10.10 4.75
N VAL A 273 -8.90 10.30 4.29
CA VAL A 273 -9.19 10.67 2.90
C VAL A 273 -8.29 11.83 2.45
N THR A 274 -7.62 11.66 1.31
CA THR A 274 -6.65 12.65 0.82
C THR A 274 -7.24 13.53 -0.27
N GLY A 275 -8.03 12.96 -1.16
CA GLY A 275 -8.49 13.59 -2.37
C GLY A 275 -9.59 14.62 -2.17
N LYS A 276 -9.47 15.75 -2.87
CA LYS A 276 -10.47 16.82 -2.81
C LYS A 276 -11.80 16.40 -3.42
N ASP A 277 -11.74 15.63 -4.52
CA ASP A 277 -12.92 15.20 -5.26
C ASP A 277 -13.62 13.97 -4.65
N ALA A 278 -13.00 13.33 -3.65
CA ALA A 278 -13.64 12.31 -2.84
C ALA A 278 -14.82 12.89 -2.06
N TYR A 279 -15.89 12.09 -1.88
CA TYR A 279 -17.03 12.52 -1.05
C TYR A 279 -16.63 12.67 0.43
N GLY A 280 -17.57 13.13 1.25
CA GLY A 280 -17.43 13.24 2.71
C GLY A 280 -16.93 14.59 3.20
N ASP A 281 -17.13 14.82 4.50
CA ASP A 281 -16.91 16.10 5.17
C ASP A 281 -15.61 16.16 5.98
N LEU A 282 -14.88 15.05 6.11
CA LEU A 282 -13.61 15.04 6.82
C LEU A 282 -12.58 15.94 6.12
N LYS A 283 -11.82 16.68 6.90
CA LYS A 283 -10.69 17.45 6.38
C LYS A 283 -9.70 16.51 5.68
N ARG A 284 -9.28 16.89 4.49
CA ARG A 284 -8.34 16.13 3.68
C ARG A 284 -6.95 16.09 4.35
N GLY A 285 -6.27 14.94 4.24
CA GLY A 285 -4.98 14.75 4.90
C GLY A 285 -4.36 13.40 4.60
N ALA A 286 -3.64 12.85 5.55
CA ALA A 286 -2.97 11.56 5.45
C ALA A 286 -2.84 10.92 6.85
N ARG A 287 -2.54 9.63 6.88
CA ARG A 287 -2.14 8.94 8.11
C ARG A 287 -0.63 8.77 8.13
N ILE A 288 -0.03 9.15 9.25
CA ILE A 288 1.40 8.95 9.49
C ILE A 288 1.58 7.72 10.35
N ILE A 289 2.58 6.89 10.00
CA ILE A 289 2.89 5.66 10.72
C ILE A 289 4.40 5.62 10.93
N GLU A 290 4.83 5.42 12.16
CA GLU A 290 6.25 5.40 12.52
C GLU A 290 6.59 4.08 13.22
N LEU A 291 7.38 3.22 12.55
CA LEU A 291 7.95 1.99 13.09
C LEU A 291 9.23 2.27 13.87
N TYR A 292 9.51 1.46 14.89
CA TYR A 292 10.71 1.55 15.73
C TYR A 292 11.59 0.30 15.56
N GLU A 293 12.86 0.54 15.27
CA GLU A 293 13.87 -0.51 15.06
C GLU A 293 14.00 -1.43 16.28
N GLY A 294 14.08 -2.73 16.04
CA GLY A 294 14.23 -3.74 17.10
C GLY A 294 13.05 -3.85 18.06
N GLN A 295 11.91 -3.19 17.76
CA GLN A 295 10.75 -3.18 18.64
C GLN A 295 9.48 -3.64 17.90
N ARG A 296 8.68 -4.45 18.59
CA ARG A 296 7.32 -4.75 18.14
C ARG A 296 6.37 -3.59 18.50
N LYS A 297 6.63 -2.43 17.88
CA LYS A 297 5.94 -1.17 18.21
C LYS A 297 5.88 -0.26 17.00
N PHE A 298 4.78 0.47 16.87
CA PHE A 298 4.64 1.62 15.98
C PHE A 298 3.72 2.68 16.61
N ASN A 299 3.80 3.91 16.12
CA ASN A 299 2.85 4.97 16.41
C ASN A 299 2.08 5.34 15.13
N THR A 300 0.88 5.86 15.30
CA THR A 300 0.10 6.42 14.20
C THR A 300 -0.79 7.56 14.71
#